data_2cfbe23b4496057add66a6d4964813eb
#
_entry.id   2cfbe23b4496057add66a6d4964813eb
#
_cell.length_a   1.000
_cell.length_b   1.000
_cell.length_c   1.000
_cell.angle_alpha   90.00
_cell.angle_beta   90.00
_cell.angle_gamma   90.00
#
_symmetry.space_group_name_H-M   'P 1'
#
loop_
_entity.id
_entity.type
_entity.pdbx_description
1 polymer ?
#
loop_
_entity_poly.entity_id
_entity_poly.type
_entity_poly.pdbx_seq_one_letter_code
_entity_poly.pdbx_strand_id
1 'polypeptide(L)'
;MRLKRILALAAIFVALTTAVSAQEDNPRKWYDTFSLRGYIQARYNAFQSNPNLGCEQCDKSWNGNSSFFIRRARLVFSGQIGKQVYFYFQPDFASSTSGGLNFGQVKDAYFDLGLDSKNEYRIRIGQTKIPYGFENMQSSSVRIPLDRADALNSAFTNERDLGVFFYWAPKEKRALLKSLVDDGLKGSGDYGIFAFGVFNGQTPNQLDQNNKLHTVARVTWPFAIGNQIVETGVQGYTGKFVVPENDISANVKYTADRNYLDQRVAATFVLYPKPFGIQAEFNVGKGPEFNKQTDSIEVQNLKGGYVTMSYLIKKNNQTFIPFLRAQYYDGGKKHELDARSYKVNDFELGVEWQPVGQFELVGSYNFSRRRYEDFELPDNYQTGNLLRIQAQLNF
;
A
#
# COMPACT_ATOMS: atom_id res chain seq x y z
N MET A 1 -36.10 -7.51 -16.74
CA MET A 1 -34.79 -8.04 -16.25
C MET A 1 -34.29 -7.39 -14.95
N ARG A 2 -34.52 -6.10 -14.69
CA ARG A 2 -34.03 -5.41 -13.47
C ARG A 2 -34.68 -5.89 -12.16
N LEU A 3 -35.99 -6.18 -12.16
CA LEU A 3 -36.73 -6.59 -10.96
C LEU A 3 -36.29 -7.96 -10.41
N LYS A 4 -35.92 -8.92 -11.28
CA LYS A 4 -35.43 -10.26 -10.87
C LYS A 4 -34.06 -10.22 -10.22
N ARG A 5 -33.20 -9.24 -10.55
CA ARG A 5 -31.89 -9.04 -9.93
C ARG A 5 -31.97 -8.40 -8.55
N ILE A 6 -32.93 -7.49 -8.33
CA ILE A 6 -33.19 -6.87 -7.02
C ILE A 6 -33.77 -7.91 -6.04
N LEU A 7 -34.66 -8.80 -6.50
CA LEU A 7 -35.19 -9.88 -5.70
C LEU A 7 -34.15 -10.93 -5.33
N ALA A 8 -33.17 -11.22 -6.18
CA ALA A 8 -32.08 -12.13 -5.88
C ALA A 8 -31.11 -11.55 -4.82
N LEU A 9 -30.83 -10.25 -4.88
CA LEU A 9 -30.02 -9.55 -3.87
C LEU A 9 -30.75 -9.46 -2.52
N ALA A 10 -32.06 -9.21 -2.53
CA ALA A 10 -32.89 -9.21 -1.32
C ALA A 10 -33.01 -10.60 -0.70
N ALA A 11 -33.08 -11.67 -1.50
CA ALA A 11 -33.12 -13.06 -1.00
C ALA A 11 -31.79 -13.48 -0.35
N ILE A 12 -30.64 -13.01 -0.85
CA ILE A 12 -29.34 -13.24 -0.23
C ILE A 12 -29.25 -12.49 1.11
N PHE A 13 -29.81 -11.30 1.21
CA PHE A 13 -29.84 -10.53 2.46
C PHE A 13 -30.76 -11.17 3.53
N VAL A 14 -31.88 -11.71 3.13
CA VAL A 14 -32.84 -12.40 4.05
C VAL A 14 -32.29 -13.76 4.50
N ALA A 15 -31.55 -14.48 3.66
CA ALA A 15 -30.93 -15.75 4.04
C ALA A 15 -29.78 -15.58 5.05
N LEU A 16 -29.18 -14.39 5.16
CA LEU A 16 -28.16 -14.07 6.14
C LEU A 16 -28.72 -13.76 7.54
N THR A 17 -30.01 -13.45 7.66
CA THR A 17 -30.62 -13.07 8.94
C THR A 17 -31.08 -14.25 9.80
N THR A 18 -31.11 -15.49 9.26
CA THR A 18 -31.60 -16.66 10.00
C THR A 18 -30.52 -17.48 10.73
N ALA A 19 -29.25 -17.09 10.66
CA ALA A 19 -28.13 -17.84 11.25
C ALA A 19 -27.55 -17.25 12.55
N VAL A 20 -28.16 -16.23 13.14
CA VAL A 20 -27.68 -15.66 14.41
C VAL A 20 -28.52 -16.20 15.58
N SER A 21 -28.22 -17.40 16.02
CA SER A 21 -28.63 -17.88 17.36
C SER A 21 -27.68 -17.24 18.38
N ALA A 22 -28.15 -16.23 19.09
CA ALA A 22 -27.42 -15.62 20.19
C ALA A 22 -27.37 -16.62 21.37
N GLN A 23 -26.20 -17.18 21.64
CA GLN A 23 -25.89 -17.82 22.89
C GLN A 23 -25.44 -16.73 23.86
N GLU A 24 -26.19 -16.48 24.91
CA GLU A 24 -25.89 -15.53 25.97
C GLU A 24 -24.70 -16.01 26.81
N ASP A 25 -23.48 -15.74 26.33
CA ASP A 25 -22.34 -15.56 27.22
C ASP A 25 -22.28 -14.07 27.61
N ASN A 26 -22.06 -13.78 28.89
CA ASN A 26 -21.97 -12.43 29.48
C ASN A 26 -21.29 -11.48 28.45
N PRO A 27 -22.04 -10.54 27.85
CA PRO A 27 -21.57 -9.88 26.64
C PRO A 27 -20.34 -9.03 27.01
N ARG A 28 -19.15 -9.45 26.56
CA ARG A 28 -17.95 -8.61 26.64
C ARG A 28 -18.33 -7.29 26.00
N LYS A 29 -18.19 -6.21 26.74
CA LYS A 29 -18.46 -4.88 26.23
C LYS A 29 -17.46 -4.61 25.11
N TRP A 30 -17.88 -3.99 24.01
CA TRP A 30 -17.03 -3.75 22.85
C TRP A 30 -15.71 -3.04 23.20
N TYR A 31 -15.70 -2.23 24.23
CA TYR A 31 -14.53 -1.51 24.72
C TYR A 31 -13.54 -2.38 25.53
N ASP A 32 -13.91 -3.59 25.96
CA ASP A 32 -12.98 -4.52 26.61
C ASP A 32 -11.95 -5.11 25.61
N THR A 33 -12.26 -4.98 24.33
CA THR A 33 -11.38 -5.42 23.23
C THR A 33 -10.80 -4.24 22.44
N PHE A 34 -11.08 -3.01 22.88
CA PHE A 34 -10.61 -1.80 22.24
C PHE A 34 -9.09 -1.66 22.38
N SER A 35 -8.41 -1.44 21.26
CA SER A 35 -6.98 -1.16 21.19
C SER A 35 -6.74 0.22 20.62
N LEU A 36 -6.00 1.03 21.36
CA LEU A 36 -5.41 2.28 20.87
C LEU A 36 -3.90 2.08 20.75
N ARG A 37 -3.38 2.32 19.58
CA ARG A 37 -1.94 2.28 19.30
C ARG A 37 -1.62 3.35 18.26
N GLY A 38 -0.35 3.62 18.04
CA GLY A 38 0.03 4.59 17.04
C GLY A 38 1.52 4.58 16.75
N TYR A 39 1.91 5.45 15.85
CA TYR A 39 3.31 5.72 15.58
C TYR A 39 3.53 7.11 14.99
N ILE A 40 4.70 7.66 15.28
CA ILE A 40 5.18 8.93 14.73
C ILE A 40 6.49 8.66 14.01
N GLN A 41 6.63 9.20 12.80
CA GLN A 41 7.85 9.15 12.00
C GLN A 41 8.33 10.58 11.73
N ALA A 42 9.49 10.94 12.27
CA ALA A 42 10.23 12.15 11.92
C ALA A 42 11.35 11.78 10.95
N ARG A 43 11.48 12.51 9.86
CA ARG A 43 12.43 12.21 8.78
C ARG A 43 13.29 13.43 8.45
N TYR A 44 14.54 13.17 8.11
CA TYR A 44 15.46 14.11 7.49
C TYR A 44 15.93 13.54 6.15
N ASN A 45 15.80 14.31 5.09
CA ASN A 45 16.33 14.00 3.78
C ASN A 45 17.38 15.04 3.39
N ALA A 46 18.49 14.59 2.82
CA ALA A 46 19.56 15.45 2.33
C ALA A 46 19.99 15.01 0.93
N PHE A 47 19.73 15.87 -0.06
CA PHE A 47 20.25 15.67 -1.41
C PHE A 47 21.75 15.91 -1.41
N GLN A 48 22.51 14.95 -1.90
CA GLN A 48 23.97 15.04 -1.92
C GLN A 48 24.52 15.58 -3.24
N SER A 49 23.77 15.46 -4.34
CA SER A 49 24.29 15.82 -5.66
C SER A 49 23.30 16.51 -6.60
N ASN A 50 21.99 16.36 -6.43
CA ASN A 50 21.01 16.93 -7.36
C ASN A 50 19.68 17.28 -6.67
N PRO A 51 19.41 18.57 -6.38
CA PRO A 51 18.16 18.99 -5.77
C PRO A 51 16.93 18.85 -6.69
N ASN A 52 17.12 18.69 -8.00
CA ASN A 52 16.03 18.49 -8.96
C ASN A 52 15.59 17.02 -9.07
N LEU A 53 16.26 16.12 -8.37
CA LEU A 53 15.85 14.73 -8.31
C LEU A 53 14.49 14.63 -7.61
N GLY A 54 13.43 14.37 -8.37
CA GLY A 54 12.05 14.43 -7.91
C GLY A 54 11.39 13.07 -7.84
N CYS A 55 10.42 12.97 -6.95
CA CYS A 55 9.45 11.90 -6.88
C CYS A 55 8.19 12.40 -6.17
N GLU A 56 7.17 12.71 -6.91
CA GLU A 56 5.94 13.29 -6.37
C GLU A 56 5.20 12.33 -5.43
N GLN A 57 5.19 11.04 -5.74
CA GLN A 57 4.54 10.01 -4.93
C GLN A 57 5.38 9.49 -3.76
N CYS A 58 6.66 9.83 -3.65
CA CYS A 58 7.53 9.34 -2.58
C CYS A 58 7.28 10.07 -1.26
N ASP A 59 8.00 11.10 -0.98
CA ASP A 59 7.74 12.00 0.12
C ASP A 59 8.00 13.46 -0.30
N LYS A 60 7.56 14.37 0.53
CA LYS A 60 7.58 15.81 0.25
C LYS A 60 8.95 16.42 0.07
N SER A 61 10.01 15.72 0.43
CA SER A 61 11.39 16.20 0.39
C SER A 61 12.21 15.62 -0.77
N TRP A 62 11.59 14.83 -1.64
CA TRP A 62 12.25 14.38 -2.86
C TRP A 62 12.43 15.50 -3.89
N ASN A 63 11.83 16.63 -3.69
CA ASN A 63 11.88 17.75 -4.59
C ASN A 63 12.14 19.02 -3.79
N GLY A 64 13.41 19.41 -3.62
CA GLY A 64 13.73 20.63 -2.94
C GLY A 64 14.90 20.57 -1.97
N ASN A 65 14.85 21.41 -0.94
CA ASN A 65 15.91 21.56 0.04
C ASN A 65 15.92 20.45 1.09
N SER A 66 17.11 20.12 1.57
CA SER A 66 17.28 19.24 2.72
C SER A 66 16.53 19.77 3.94
N SER A 67 15.67 18.96 4.56
CA SER A 67 14.85 19.41 5.68
C SER A 67 14.40 18.27 6.60
N PHE A 68 14.01 18.68 7.82
CA PHE A 68 13.25 17.81 8.75
C PHE A 68 11.76 17.98 8.53
N PHE A 69 11.02 16.90 8.63
CA PHE A 69 9.54 16.91 8.57
C PHE A 69 8.94 15.69 9.27
N ILE A 70 7.68 15.82 9.67
CA ILE A 70 6.89 14.68 10.14
C ILE A 70 6.38 13.93 8.91
N ARG A 71 6.85 12.70 8.73
CA ARG A 71 6.44 11.87 7.60
C ARG A 71 5.09 11.20 7.84
N ARG A 72 4.84 10.76 9.08
CA ARG A 72 3.57 10.16 9.54
C ARG A 72 3.33 10.44 11.00
N ALA A 73 2.08 10.69 11.36
CA ALA A 73 1.61 10.76 12.74
C ALA A 73 0.24 10.08 12.78
N ARG A 74 0.22 8.79 13.13
CA ARG A 74 -0.97 7.94 12.99
C ARG A 74 -1.43 7.40 14.33
N LEU A 75 -2.73 7.45 14.54
CA LEU A 75 -3.42 6.70 15.59
C LEU A 75 -4.17 5.54 14.94
N VAL A 76 -4.32 4.45 15.66
CA VAL A 76 -5.10 3.28 15.25
C VAL A 76 -6.05 2.93 16.36
N PHE A 77 -7.32 3.04 16.07
CA PHE A 77 -8.42 2.60 16.90
C PHE A 77 -8.97 1.31 16.31
N SER A 78 -8.95 0.23 17.06
CA SER A 78 -9.47 -1.05 16.55
C SER A 78 -10.04 -1.89 17.68
N GLY A 79 -10.96 -2.79 17.36
CA GLY A 79 -11.55 -3.67 18.34
C GLY A 79 -12.52 -4.68 17.74
N GLN A 80 -12.85 -5.69 18.54
CA GLN A 80 -13.80 -6.73 18.19
C GLN A 80 -15.15 -6.41 18.82
N ILE A 81 -16.22 -6.30 18.03
CA ILE A 81 -17.58 -6.12 18.49
C ILE A 81 -18.29 -7.48 18.39
N GLY A 82 -18.50 -8.13 19.54
CA GLY A 82 -18.96 -9.50 19.54
C GLY A 82 -17.95 -10.48 18.94
N LYS A 83 -18.40 -11.63 18.40
CA LYS A 83 -17.51 -12.70 17.89
C LYS A 83 -17.10 -12.52 16.44
N GLN A 84 -17.88 -11.78 15.65
CA GLN A 84 -17.74 -11.75 14.18
C GLN A 84 -17.46 -10.39 13.58
N VAL A 85 -17.67 -9.29 14.32
CA VAL A 85 -17.47 -7.94 13.78
C VAL A 85 -16.21 -7.34 14.37
N TYR A 86 -15.27 -6.95 13.50
CA TYR A 86 -14.06 -6.20 13.84
C TYR A 86 -14.11 -4.83 13.18
N PHE A 87 -13.71 -3.79 13.87
CA PHE A 87 -13.57 -2.45 13.29
C PHE A 87 -12.13 -1.96 13.35
N TYR A 88 -11.79 -1.08 12.40
CA TYR A 88 -10.48 -0.46 12.31
C TYR A 88 -10.62 0.97 11.77
N PHE A 89 -10.08 1.91 12.51
CA PHE A 89 -10.06 3.31 12.13
C PHE A 89 -8.66 3.89 12.32
N GLN A 90 -8.08 4.48 11.27
CA GLN A 90 -6.73 5.05 11.28
C GLN A 90 -6.72 6.45 10.68
N PRO A 91 -6.73 7.52 11.48
CA PRO A 91 -6.36 8.86 11.04
C PRO A 91 -4.84 9.01 10.91
N ASP A 92 -4.41 9.90 10.00
CA ASP A 92 -3.02 10.36 9.82
C ASP A 92 -3.01 11.89 9.88
N PHE A 93 -2.21 12.45 10.78
CA PHE A 93 -2.11 13.89 11.01
C PHE A 93 -0.89 14.53 10.32
N ALA A 94 -0.19 13.79 9.47
CA ALA A 94 0.96 14.28 8.71
C ALA A 94 0.68 14.40 7.21
N SER A 95 -0.58 14.54 6.81
CA SER A 95 -0.95 14.81 5.42
C SER A 95 -0.59 16.24 5.02
N SER A 96 -0.44 16.49 3.73
CA SER A 96 -0.18 17.83 3.19
C SER A 96 -1.26 18.23 2.20
N THR A 97 -1.43 19.52 2.06
CA THR A 97 -2.19 20.19 1.01
C THR A 97 -1.27 21.19 0.30
N SER A 98 -1.73 21.82 -0.76
CA SER A 98 -1.02 22.91 -1.43
C SER A 98 -0.70 24.10 -0.52
N GLY A 99 -1.43 24.27 0.60
CA GLY A 99 -1.28 25.38 1.53
C GLY A 99 -0.49 25.07 2.81
N GLY A 100 -0.05 23.83 3.05
CA GLY A 100 0.70 23.54 4.27
C GLY A 100 0.85 22.06 4.61
N LEU A 101 1.44 21.80 5.80
CA LEU A 101 1.76 20.48 6.32
C LEU A 101 0.89 20.14 7.53
N ASN A 102 0.82 18.84 7.84
CA ASN A 102 0.24 18.29 9.08
C ASN A 102 -1.28 18.46 9.21
N PHE A 103 -2.02 18.13 8.15
CA PHE A 103 -3.47 18.05 8.16
C PHE A 103 -3.95 16.65 8.50
N GLY A 104 -5.11 16.57 9.15
CA GLY A 104 -5.78 15.31 9.44
C GLY A 104 -6.41 14.68 8.18
N GLN A 105 -6.20 13.39 7.98
CA GLN A 105 -6.81 12.61 6.90
C GLN A 105 -7.18 11.21 7.39
N VAL A 106 -8.33 10.70 6.97
CA VAL A 106 -8.68 9.30 7.19
C VAL A 106 -7.86 8.42 6.24
N LYS A 107 -7.06 7.51 6.78
CA LYS A 107 -6.30 6.52 6.00
C LYS A 107 -7.08 5.21 5.86
N ASP A 108 -7.47 4.63 6.97
CA ASP A 108 -8.29 3.43 7.00
C ASP A 108 -9.55 3.69 7.83
N ALA A 109 -10.71 3.25 7.33
CA ALA A 109 -11.98 3.25 8.03
C ALA A 109 -12.82 2.09 7.51
N TYR A 110 -12.76 0.94 8.18
CA TYR A 110 -13.44 -0.26 7.73
C TYR A 110 -13.91 -1.15 8.88
N PHE A 111 -14.77 -2.06 8.54
CA PHE A 111 -15.13 -3.17 9.41
C PHE A 111 -15.05 -4.50 8.66
N ASP A 112 -14.69 -5.57 9.38
CA ASP A 112 -14.72 -6.94 8.91
C ASP A 112 -15.92 -7.65 9.52
N LEU A 113 -16.69 -8.35 8.69
CA LEU A 113 -17.73 -9.28 9.10
C LEU A 113 -17.24 -10.71 8.86
N GLY A 114 -17.03 -11.47 9.94
CA GLY A 114 -16.76 -12.90 9.88
C GLY A 114 -18.03 -13.68 9.52
N LEU A 115 -17.94 -14.56 8.54
CA LEU A 115 -19.07 -15.35 8.04
C LEU A 115 -19.18 -16.71 8.73
N ASP A 116 -18.16 -17.11 9.47
CA ASP A 116 -18.10 -18.38 10.20
C ASP A 116 -17.58 -18.17 11.63
N SER A 117 -17.72 -19.17 12.48
CA SER A 117 -17.33 -19.11 13.90
C SER A 117 -15.82 -18.92 14.13
N LYS A 118 -14.98 -19.25 13.14
CA LYS A 118 -13.51 -19.09 13.19
C LYS A 118 -13.03 -17.83 12.50
N ASN A 119 -13.93 -17.06 11.87
CA ASN A 119 -13.63 -15.90 11.03
C ASN A 119 -12.60 -16.21 9.91
N GLU A 120 -12.67 -17.43 9.36
CA GLU A 120 -11.83 -17.84 8.23
C GLU A 120 -12.29 -17.17 6.94
N TYR A 121 -13.61 -16.97 6.79
CA TYR A 121 -14.24 -16.21 5.70
C TYR A 121 -14.70 -14.85 6.24
N ARG A 122 -14.28 -13.78 5.58
CA ARG A 122 -14.59 -12.42 6.03
C ARG A 122 -14.95 -11.53 4.86
N ILE A 123 -15.88 -10.61 5.10
CA ILE A 123 -16.17 -9.50 4.21
C ILE A 123 -15.69 -8.22 4.91
N ARG A 124 -14.79 -7.48 4.27
CA ARG A 124 -14.36 -6.15 4.68
C ARG A 124 -15.09 -5.09 3.87
N ILE A 125 -15.63 -4.10 4.55
CA ILE A 125 -16.36 -2.99 3.93
C ILE A 125 -15.77 -1.70 4.44
N GLY A 126 -15.45 -0.75 3.54
CA GLY A 126 -14.93 0.57 3.86
C GLY A 126 -13.64 0.92 3.15
N GLN A 127 -12.99 1.98 3.62
CA GLN A 127 -11.70 2.41 3.08
C GLN A 127 -10.57 1.62 3.73
N THR A 128 -9.84 0.88 2.91
CA THR A 128 -8.77 -0.02 3.36
C THR A 128 -7.71 -0.17 2.27
N LYS A 129 -6.59 -0.77 2.62
CA LYS A 129 -5.59 -1.16 1.63
C LYS A 129 -6.16 -2.18 0.66
N ILE A 130 -5.91 -1.95 -0.62
CA ILE A 130 -6.26 -2.88 -1.69
C ILE A 130 -5.32 -4.09 -1.59
N PRO A 131 -5.84 -5.33 -1.70
CA PRO A 131 -5.01 -6.54 -1.62
C PRO A 131 -4.19 -6.76 -2.91
N TYR A 132 -3.31 -5.80 -3.24
CA TYR A 132 -2.41 -5.81 -4.38
C TYR A 132 -1.03 -5.29 -3.99
N GLY A 133 0.00 -6.13 -4.21
CA GLY A 133 1.38 -5.85 -3.84
C GLY A 133 1.65 -6.10 -2.34
N PHE A 134 2.62 -6.97 -2.05
CA PHE A 134 3.01 -7.27 -0.67
C PHE A 134 3.47 -6.00 0.06
N GLU A 135 4.34 -5.20 -0.60
CA GLU A 135 4.85 -3.96 -0.02
C GLU A 135 3.74 -2.89 0.18
N ASN A 136 2.73 -2.86 -0.70
CA ASN A 136 1.58 -1.99 -0.53
C ASN A 136 0.74 -2.37 0.71
N MET A 137 0.61 -3.67 0.98
CA MET A 137 -0.11 -4.16 2.16
C MET A 137 0.66 -4.00 3.46
N GLN A 138 2.01 -3.98 3.45
CA GLN A 138 2.81 -3.73 4.65
C GLN A 138 2.44 -2.40 5.31
N SER A 139 2.37 -2.39 6.65
CA SER A 139 2.30 -1.13 7.39
C SER A 139 3.58 -0.32 7.15
N SER A 140 3.43 1.00 7.08
CA SER A 140 4.59 1.89 6.99
C SER A 140 5.47 1.85 8.24
N SER A 141 4.95 1.32 9.35
CA SER A 141 5.70 1.14 10.60
C SER A 141 6.51 -0.15 10.67
N VAL A 142 6.34 -1.07 9.71
CA VAL A 142 7.10 -2.35 9.71
C VAL A 142 7.99 -2.52 8.47
N ARG A 143 7.83 -1.67 7.46
CA ARG A 143 8.56 -1.77 6.21
C ARG A 143 10.02 -1.32 6.39
N ILE A 144 10.98 -2.07 5.82
CA ILE A 144 12.41 -1.74 5.92
C ILE A 144 12.77 -0.50 5.08
N PRO A 145 12.51 -0.43 3.76
CA PRO A 145 12.78 0.77 2.99
C PRO A 145 11.82 1.89 3.37
N LEU A 146 12.33 3.12 3.37
CA LEU A 146 11.54 4.28 3.80
C LEU A 146 10.35 4.58 2.89
N ASP A 147 10.47 4.29 1.57
CA ASP A 147 9.37 4.42 0.61
C ASP A 147 9.10 3.10 -0.13
N ARG A 148 7.92 3.00 -0.74
CA ARG A 148 7.54 1.88 -1.60
C ARG A 148 8.19 1.98 -2.97
N ALA A 149 8.40 0.83 -3.61
CA ALA A 149 8.85 0.79 -4.99
C ALA A 149 7.86 1.49 -5.92
N ASP A 150 8.39 2.24 -6.86
CA ASP A 150 7.59 2.98 -7.84
C ASP A 150 6.63 2.07 -8.62
N ALA A 151 7.07 0.87 -8.95
CA ALA A 151 6.27 -0.14 -9.65
C ALA A 151 4.98 -0.50 -8.92
N LEU A 152 4.99 -0.58 -7.59
CA LEU A 152 3.83 -0.92 -6.76
C LEU A 152 3.06 0.33 -6.33
N ASN A 153 3.79 1.40 -5.99
CA ASN A 153 3.19 2.65 -5.52
C ASN A 153 2.38 3.37 -6.63
N SER A 154 2.82 3.27 -7.88
CA SER A 154 2.11 3.82 -9.04
C SER A 154 0.76 3.15 -9.34
N ALA A 155 0.49 1.97 -8.76
CA ALA A 155 -0.80 1.30 -8.92
C ALA A 155 -1.92 2.02 -8.15
N PHE A 156 -1.65 2.39 -6.90
CA PHE A 156 -2.63 3.03 -6.01
C PHE A 156 -1.94 4.06 -5.12
N THR A 157 -2.24 5.32 -5.30
CA THR A 157 -1.77 6.38 -4.40
C THR A 157 -2.27 6.12 -2.98
N ASN A 158 -1.36 6.17 -2.00
CA ASN A 158 -1.64 5.84 -0.60
C ASN A 158 -2.13 4.41 -0.35
N GLU A 159 -2.08 3.49 -1.33
CA GLU A 159 -2.36 2.05 -1.29
C GLU A 159 -3.81 1.67 -0.94
N ARG A 160 -4.72 2.61 -0.85
CA ARG A 160 -6.08 2.42 -0.33
C ARG A 160 -7.14 2.87 -1.29
N ASP A 161 -8.34 2.31 -1.09
CA ASP A 161 -9.56 2.81 -1.70
C ASP A 161 -10.79 2.36 -0.91
N LEU A 162 -11.93 2.91 -1.23
CA LEU A 162 -13.24 2.55 -0.68
C LEU A 162 -13.83 1.38 -1.48
N GLY A 163 -14.19 0.30 -0.79
CA GLY A 163 -14.70 -0.88 -1.48
C GLY A 163 -15.24 -1.97 -0.56
N VAL A 164 -15.51 -3.12 -1.17
CA VAL A 164 -15.93 -4.36 -0.51
C VAL A 164 -14.97 -5.46 -0.93
N PHE A 165 -14.40 -6.14 0.06
CA PHE A 165 -13.38 -7.16 -0.13
C PHE A 165 -13.74 -8.43 0.63
N PHE A 166 -13.67 -9.55 -0.06
CA PHE A 166 -13.77 -10.88 0.54
C PHE A 166 -12.37 -11.40 0.82
N TYR A 167 -12.16 -11.97 2.01
CA TYR A 167 -10.91 -12.62 2.43
C TYR A 167 -11.20 -14.03 2.93
N TRP A 168 -10.37 -14.97 2.53
CA TRP A 168 -10.35 -16.31 3.08
C TRP A 168 -8.94 -16.69 3.52
N ALA A 169 -8.83 -17.23 4.74
CA ALA A 169 -7.64 -17.92 5.23
C ALA A 169 -8.00 -18.85 6.37
N PRO A 170 -7.48 -20.10 6.39
CA PRO A 170 -7.58 -20.98 7.55
C PRO A 170 -7.02 -20.32 8.81
N LYS A 171 -7.59 -20.66 9.98
CA LYS A 171 -7.21 -20.07 11.27
C LYS A 171 -5.71 -20.12 11.53
N GLU A 172 -5.05 -21.24 11.22
CA GLU A 172 -3.60 -21.43 11.40
C GLU A 172 -2.78 -20.49 10.53
N LYS A 173 -3.21 -20.25 9.30
CA LYS A 173 -2.56 -19.33 8.37
C LYS A 173 -2.76 -17.87 8.80
N ARG A 174 -3.94 -17.52 9.33
CA ARG A 174 -4.20 -16.21 9.91
C ARG A 174 -3.26 -15.94 11.10
N ALA A 175 -3.10 -16.93 11.99
CA ALA A 175 -2.19 -16.85 13.12
C ALA A 175 -0.72 -16.67 12.63
N LEU A 176 -0.32 -17.43 11.60
CA LEU A 176 1.02 -17.28 11.00
C LEU A 176 1.21 -15.87 10.40
N LEU A 177 0.29 -15.37 9.58
CA LEU A 177 0.39 -14.04 8.98
C LEU A 177 0.47 -12.93 10.04
N LYS A 178 -0.25 -13.10 11.16
CA LYS A 178 -0.16 -12.18 12.30
C LYS A 178 1.21 -12.25 12.98
N SER A 179 1.73 -13.45 13.27
CA SER A 179 3.04 -13.60 13.93
C SER A 179 4.19 -13.02 13.10
N LEU A 180 4.11 -13.07 11.77
CA LEU A 180 5.12 -12.47 10.89
C LEU A 180 5.25 -10.95 11.06
N VAL A 181 4.19 -10.30 11.54
CA VAL A 181 4.20 -8.87 11.90
C VAL A 181 4.65 -8.70 13.36
N ASP A 182 4.02 -9.43 14.28
CA ASP A 182 4.24 -9.28 15.74
C ASP A 182 5.68 -9.62 16.15
N ASP A 183 6.32 -10.61 15.49
CA ASP A 183 7.70 -11.04 15.73
C ASP A 183 8.75 -10.14 15.04
N GLY A 184 8.30 -9.07 14.37
CA GLY A 184 9.16 -8.12 13.66
C GLY A 184 9.78 -8.66 12.37
N LEU A 185 9.19 -9.69 11.77
CA LEU A 185 9.67 -10.33 10.53
C LEU A 185 9.23 -9.59 9.26
N LYS A 186 8.71 -8.37 9.40
CA LYS A 186 8.35 -7.51 8.27
C LYS A 186 7.18 -8.05 7.42
N GLY A 187 6.20 -8.70 8.06
CA GLY A 187 5.01 -9.23 7.40
C GLY A 187 4.08 -8.14 6.85
N SER A 188 3.23 -8.50 5.90
CA SER A 188 2.21 -7.60 5.33
C SER A 188 0.93 -7.50 6.18
N GLY A 189 0.70 -8.47 7.07
CA GLY A 189 -0.54 -8.61 7.84
C GLY A 189 -1.54 -9.59 7.21
N ASP A 190 -2.69 -9.76 7.86
CA ASP A 190 -3.72 -10.74 7.45
C ASP A 190 -4.68 -10.14 6.40
N TYR A 191 -4.31 -10.26 5.14
CA TYR A 191 -5.16 -9.98 3.97
C TYR A 191 -5.67 -11.28 3.30
N GLY A 192 -5.80 -12.37 4.06
CA GLY A 192 -6.21 -13.67 3.57
C GLY A 192 -5.14 -14.37 2.74
N ILE A 193 -5.36 -15.66 2.49
CA ILE A 193 -4.64 -16.44 1.48
C ILE A 193 -5.26 -16.22 0.11
N PHE A 194 -6.57 -16.13 0.06
CA PHE A 194 -7.34 -15.68 -1.09
C PHE A 194 -8.05 -14.38 -0.74
N ALA A 195 -7.98 -13.42 -1.65
CA ALA A 195 -8.73 -12.18 -1.59
C ALA A 195 -9.36 -11.86 -2.94
N PHE A 196 -10.57 -11.33 -2.89
CA PHE A 196 -11.29 -10.79 -4.04
C PHE A 196 -12.04 -9.54 -3.62
N GLY A 197 -12.07 -8.50 -4.46
CA GLY A 197 -12.79 -7.27 -4.09
C GLY A 197 -13.14 -6.39 -5.26
N VAL A 198 -14.06 -5.47 -4.96
CA VAL A 198 -14.48 -4.38 -5.85
C VAL A 198 -14.35 -3.06 -5.12
N PHE A 199 -13.87 -2.02 -5.81
CA PHE A 199 -13.58 -0.72 -5.21
C PHE A 199 -13.68 0.40 -6.25
N ASN A 200 -13.71 1.67 -5.80
CA ASN A 200 -13.94 2.81 -6.68
C ASN A 200 -12.86 3.00 -7.75
N GLY A 201 -11.58 2.79 -7.42
CA GLY A 201 -10.47 2.94 -8.36
C GLY A 201 -9.92 4.37 -8.48
N GLN A 202 -10.39 5.32 -7.67
CA GLN A 202 -10.02 6.74 -7.73
C GLN A 202 -9.13 7.22 -6.58
N THR A 203 -8.63 6.33 -5.73
CA THR A 203 -7.82 6.63 -4.56
C THR A 203 -8.62 6.87 -3.26
N PRO A 204 -7.98 6.86 -2.09
CA PRO A 204 -8.68 7.08 -0.84
C PRO A 204 -9.25 8.51 -0.75
N ASN A 205 -10.40 8.61 -0.10
CA ASN A 205 -11.14 9.87 0.13
C ASN A 205 -11.65 10.55 -1.16
N GLN A 206 -11.79 9.80 -2.26
CA GLN A 206 -12.37 10.25 -3.52
C GLN A 206 -13.61 9.43 -3.86
N LEU A 207 -14.60 10.07 -4.49
CA LEU A 207 -15.76 9.38 -5.03
C LEU A 207 -15.42 8.74 -6.37
N ASP A 208 -16.15 7.70 -6.75
CA ASP A 208 -16.10 7.15 -8.10
C ASP A 208 -16.55 8.21 -9.12
N GLN A 209 -15.77 8.37 -10.19
CA GLN A 209 -15.99 9.39 -11.21
C GLN A 209 -16.55 8.82 -12.53
N ASN A 210 -16.66 7.51 -12.67
CA ASN A 210 -17.04 6.90 -13.94
C ASN A 210 -18.12 5.80 -13.83
N ASN A 211 -18.61 5.50 -12.64
CA ASN A 211 -19.53 4.40 -12.34
C ASN A 211 -19.00 3.02 -12.78
N LYS A 212 -17.67 2.82 -12.77
CA LYS A 212 -16.99 1.59 -13.19
C LYS A 212 -16.01 1.13 -12.12
N LEU A 213 -16.51 0.26 -11.26
CA LEU A 213 -15.68 -0.28 -10.18
C LEU A 213 -14.48 -1.05 -10.72
N HIS A 214 -13.36 -0.90 -10.02
CA HIS A 214 -12.19 -1.77 -10.19
C HIS A 214 -12.43 -3.10 -9.50
N THR A 215 -11.79 -4.15 -10.03
CA THR A 215 -11.82 -5.50 -9.45
C THR A 215 -10.40 -5.95 -9.15
N VAL A 216 -10.17 -6.56 -8.00
CA VAL A 216 -8.89 -7.12 -7.59
C VAL A 216 -9.04 -8.57 -7.14
N ALA A 217 -8.07 -9.40 -7.46
CA ALA A 217 -7.93 -10.74 -6.92
C ALA A 217 -6.49 -11.03 -6.50
N ARG A 218 -6.32 -11.80 -5.42
CA ARG A 218 -5.02 -12.21 -4.87
C ARG A 218 -5.07 -13.63 -4.35
N VAL A 219 -4.02 -14.39 -4.64
CA VAL A 219 -3.72 -15.66 -4.00
C VAL A 219 -2.29 -15.60 -3.47
N THR A 220 -2.08 -16.02 -2.22
CA THR A 220 -0.76 -16.14 -1.61
C THR A 220 -0.70 -17.40 -0.77
N TRP A 221 0.49 -17.95 -0.55
CA TRP A 221 0.65 -19.12 0.30
C TRP A 221 1.92 -19.05 1.14
N PRO A 222 1.79 -18.78 2.46
CA PRO A 222 2.91 -18.87 3.39
C PRO A 222 3.14 -20.32 3.82
N PHE A 223 4.41 -20.77 3.78
CA PHE A 223 4.82 -22.11 4.21
C PHE A 223 6.20 -22.09 4.87
N ALA A 224 6.48 -23.08 5.71
CA ALA A 224 7.76 -23.23 6.38
C ALA A 224 8.66 -24.22 5.62
N ILE A 225 9.95 -23.89 5.52
CA ILE A 225 11.01 -24.77 5.02
C ILE A 225 12.11 -24.79 6.10
N GLY A 226 12.12 -25.85 6.92
CA GLY A 226 12.97 -25.86 8.12
C GLY A 226 12.62 -24.69 9.06
N ASN A 227 13.60 -23.88 9.40
CA ASN A 227 13.40 -22.69 10.24
C ASN A 227 12.98 -21.43 9.45
N GLN A 228 12.96 -21.49 8.13
CA GLN A 228 12.58 -20.39 7.28
C GLN A 228 11.10 -20.38 6.97
N ILE A 229 10.54 -19.17 6.75
CA ILE A 229 9.18 -19.00 6.28
C ILE A 229 9.26 -18.31 4.92
N VAL A 230 8.57 -18.90 3.95
CA VAL A 230 8.46 -18.40 2.57
C VAL A 230 7.01 -18.08 2.28
N GLU A 231 6.75 -16.96 1.62
CA GLU A 231 5.44 -16.62 1.08
C GLU A 231 5.59 -16.31 -0.41
N THR A 232 4.77 -16.98 -1.22
CA THR A 232 4.67 -16.71 -2.66
C THR A 232 3.25 -16.32 -3.00
N GLY A 233 3.07 -15.43 -3.97
CA GLY A 233 1.74 -14.98 -4.34
C GLY A 233 1.67 -14.42 -5.75
N VAL A 234 0.44 -14.41 -6.27
CA VAL A 234 0.07 -13.74 -7.52
C VAL A 234 -1.18 -12.90 -7.23
N GLN A 235 -1.19 -11.70 -7.76
CA GLN A 235 -2.31 -10.77 -7.64
C GLN A 235 -2.50 -9.97 -8.92
N GLY A 236 -3.72 -9.50 -9.13
CA GLY A 236 -4.02 -8.65 -10.27
C GLY A 236 -5.25 -7.79 -10.03
N TYR A 237 -5.33 -6.69 -10.74
CA TYR A 237 -6.52 -5.86 -10.78
C TYR A 237 -6.80 -5.35 -12.19
N THR A 238 -8.04 -4.96 -12.41
CA THR A 238 -8.49 -4.33 -13.66
C THR A 238 -9.60 -3.33 -13.38
N GLY A 239 -9.63 -2.26 -14.15
CA GLY A 239 -10.66 -1.24 -14.11
C GLY A 239 -10.40 -0.12 -15.11
N LYS A 240 -11.09 0.99 -14.94
CA LYS A 240 -10.88 2.22 -15.72
C LYS A 240 -10.65 3.38 -14.76
N PHE A 241 -9.50 4.01 -14.88
CA PHE A 241 -9.11 5.19 -14.10
C PHE A 241 -9.48 6.47 -14.85
N VAL A 242 -10.09 7.43 -14.15
CA VAL A 242 -10.33 8.78 -14.67
C VAL A 242 -9.17 9.67 -14.27
N VAL A 243 -8.43 10.20 -15.24
CA VAL A 243 -7.44 11.23 -14.96
C VAL A 243 -8.16 12.53 -14.60
N PRO A 244 -7.94 13.11 -13.40
CA PRO A 244 -8.59 14.34 -13.00
C PRO A 244 -8.26 15.49 -13.96
N GLU A 245 -9.21 16.37 -14.23
CA GLU A 245 -9.01 17.48 -15.15
C GLU A 245 -7.91 18.45 -14.67
N ASN A 246 -7.82 18.64 -13.38
CA ASN A 246 -6.80 19.51 -12.77
C ASN A 246 -5.38 18.92 -12.86
N ASP A 247 -5.25 17.64 -13.20
CA ASP A 247 -3.99 16.94 -13.40
C ASP A 247 -3.64 16.80 -14.89
N ILE A 248 -4.24 17.65 -15.78
CA ILE A 248 -3.96 17.68 -17.21
C ILE A 248 -3.53 19.09 -17.61
N SER A 249 -2.34 19.18 -18.18
CA SER A 249 -1.78 20.45 -18.70
C SER A 249 -2.58 20.98 -19.88
N ALA A 250 -2.62 22.31 -20.02
CA ALA A 250 -3.21 22.92 -21.20
C ALA A 250 -2.48 22.43 -22.47
N ASN A 251 -3.24 22.11 -23.53
CA ASN A 251 -2.77 21.56 -24.80
C ASN A 251 -2.42 20.07 -24.83
N VAL A 252 -2.48 19.35 -23.71
CA VAL A 252 -2.39 17.89 -23.72
C VAL A 252 -3.70 17.30 -24.27
N LYS A 253 -3.59 16.38 -25.21
CA LYS A 253 -4.74 15.68 -25.79
C LYS A 253 -5.14 14.50 -24.89
N TYR A 254 -6.43 14.30 -24.72
CA TYR A 254 -6.99 13.22 -23.90
C TYR A 254 -8.34 12.73 -24.44
N THR A 255 -8.78 11.57 -23.98
CA THR A 255 -10.10 11.04 -24.33
C THR A 255 -11.20 11.89 -23.69
N ALA A 256 -12.32 12.13 -24.40
CA ALA A 256 -13.38 13.02 -23.95
C ALA A 256 -13.95 12.70 -22.56
N ASP A 257 -13.95 11.41 -22.18
CA ASP A 257 -14.37 10.93 -20.86
C ASP A 257 -13.23 10.76 -19.86
N ARG A 258 -11.98 11.03 -20.26
CA ARG A 258 -10.74 10.86 -19.48
C ARG A 258 -10.58 9.49 -18.82
N ASN A 259 -11.28 8.47 -19.34
CA ASN A 259 -11.33 7.11 -18.86
C ASN A 259 -10.29 6.23 -19.57
N TYR A 260 -9.31 5.75 -18.83
CA TYR A 260 -8.23 4.92 -19.34
C TYR A 260 -8.26 3.54 -18.71
N LEU A 261 -7.98 2.50 -19.49
CA LEU A 261 -7.76 1.16 -18.96
C LEU A 261 -6.61 1.19 -17.96
N ASP A 262 -6.82 0.62 -16.80
CA ASP A 262 -5.82 0.43 -15.75
C ASP A 262 -5.90 -0.99 -15.23
N GLN A 263 -4.89 -1.80 -15.58
CA GLN A 263 -4.82 -3.20 -15.17
C GLN A 263 -3.40 -3.65 -14.98
N ARG A 264 -3.17 -4.48 -13.96
CA ARG A 264 -1.86 -5.05 -13.66
C ARG A 264 -1.97 -6.46 -13.10
N VAL A 265 -0.92 -7.24 -13.35
CA VAL A 265 -0.67 -8.52 -12.69
C VAL A 265 0.71 -8.44 -12.04
N ALA A 266 0.83 -8.93 -10.81
CA ALA A 266 2.07 -8.97 -10.06
C ALA A 266 2.32 -10.34 -9.45
N ALA A 267 3.59 -10.73 -9.39
CA ALA A 267 4.08 -11.88 -8.63
C ALA A 267 4.91 -11.40 -7.45
N THR A 268 4.80 -12.11 -6.32
CA THR A 268 5.49 -11.81 -5.06
C THR A 268 6.24 -13.02 -4.57
N PHE A 269 7.46 -12.81 -4.08
CA PHE A 269 8.26 -13.79 -3.35
C PHE A 269 8.82 -13.15 -2.09
N VAL A 270 8.58 -13.75 -0.93
CA VAL A 270 9.10 -13.30 0.35
C VAL A 270 9.74 -14.48 1.07
N LEU A 271 11.02 -14.36 1.37
CA LEU A 271 11.74 -15.16 2.37
C LEU A 271 11.86 -14.26 3.61
N TYR A 272 11.17 -14.61 4.68
CA TYR A 272 11.14 -13.81 5.89
C TYR A 272 12.49 -13.83 6.63
N PRO A 273 12.97 -12.71 7.21
CA PRO A 273 14.33 -12.62 7.76
C PRO A 273 14.51 -13.46 9.04
N LYS A 274 15.01 -14.71 8.85
CA LYS A 274 15.39 -15.67 9.92
C LYS A 274 16.73 -16.36 9.64
N PRO A 275 17.91 -15.73 9.76
CA PRO A 275 18.15 -14.29 9.85
C PRO A 275 18.14 -13.58 8.48
N PHE A 276 18.41 -14.30 7.38
CA PHE A 276 18.44 -13.74 6.03
C PHE A 276 17.01 -13.62 5.45
N GLY A 277 16.73 -12.48 4.84
CA GLY A 277 15.45 -12.20 4.21
C GLY A 277 15.58 -11.70 2.78
N ILE A 278 14.61 -12.06 1.94
CA ILE A 278 14.42 -11.53 0.58
C ILE A 278 12.95 -11.12 0.45
N GLN A 279 12.71 -9.94 -0.08
CA GLN A 279 11.38 -9.50 -0.50
C GLN A 279 11.48 -9.03 -1.95
N ALA A 280 10.75 -9.67 -2.85
CA ALA A 280 10.76 -9.37 -4.27
C ALA A 280 9.35 -9.34 -4.83
N GLU A 281 9.07 -8.34 -5.66
CA GLU A 281 7.84 -8.25 -6.43
C GLU A 281 8.14 -7.76 -7.84
N PHE A 282 7.39 -8.26 -8.80
CA PHE A 282 7.43 -7.77 -10.17
C PHE A 282 6.03 -7.69 -10.73
N ASN A 283 5.70 -6.57 -11.40
CA ASN A 283 4.42 -6.38 -12.06
C ASN A 283 4.56 -5.99 -13.53
N VAL A 284 3.54 -6.34 -14.29
CA VAL A 284 3.32 -5.93 -15.67
C VAL A 284 1.87 -5.51 -15.83
N GLY A 285 1.62 -4.61 -16.77
CA GLY A 285 0.25 -4.16 -17.01
C GLY A 285 0.12 -3.10 -18.09
N LYS A 286 -1.01 -2.41 -18.03
CA LYS A 286 -1.34 -1.26 -18.88
C LYS A 286 -1.99 -0.18 -18.04
N GLY A 287 -1.70 1.07 -18.34
CA GLY A 287 -2.32 2.22 -17.69
C GLY A 287 -2.14 3.49 -18.49
N PRO A 288 -2.79 4.59 -18.07
CA PRO A 288 -2.56 5.89 -18.69
C PRO A 288 -1.14 6.35 -18.49
N GLU A 289 -0.56 6.91 -19.53
CA GLU A 289 0.79 7.45 -19.57
C GLU A 289 0.88 8.58 -20.60
N PHE A 290 1.61 9.63 -20.27
CA PHE A 290 1.91 10.72 -21.20
C PHE A 290 2.80 10.24 -22.35
N ASN A 291 2.39 10.53 -23.57
CA ASN A 291 3.16 10.28 -24.80
C ASN A 291 3.64 11.62 -25.38
N LYS A 292 4.95 11.88 -25.29
CA LYS A 292 5.55 13.13 -25.76
C LYS A 292 5.61 13.29 -27.27
N GLN A 293 5.42 12.21 -28.07
CA GLN A 293 5.41 12.31 -29.53
C GLN A 293 4.06 12.83 -30.05
N THR A 294 2.98 12.59 -29.31
CA THR A 294 1.61 12.95 -29.69
C THR A 294 1.03 14.06 -28.82
N ASP A 295 1.73 14.45 -27.75
CA ASP A 295 1.25 15.36 -26.69
C ASP A 295 -0.11 14.89 -26.13
N SER A 296 -0.20 13.60 -25.81
CA SER A 296 -1.46 12.99 -25.37
C SER A 296 -1.28 12.01 -24.22
N ILE A 297 -2.36 11.80 -23.44
CA ILE A 297 -2.46 10.73 -22.49
C ILE A 297 -3.02 9.50 -23.19
N GLU A 298 -2.27 8.40 -23.19
CA GLU A 298 -2.62 7.15 -23.87
C GLU A 298 -2.50 5.96 -22.93
N VAL A 299 -3.16 4.84 -23.26
CA VAL A 299 -2.97 3.58 -22.55
C VAL A 299 -1.69 2.91 -23.04
N GLN A 300 -0.66 2.88 -22.21
CA GLN A 300 0.64 2.31 -22.50
C GLN A 300 0.93 1.05 -21.66
N ASN A 301 1.91 0.25 -22.09
CA ASN A 301 2.40 -0.87 -21.29
C ASN A 301 3.29 -0.36 -20.15
N LEU A 302 3.20 -1.00 -19.01
CA LEU A 302 4.05 -0.73 -17.86
C LEU A 302 4.64 -2.01 -17.29
N LYS A 303 5.82 -1.90 -16.70
CA LYS A 303 6.49 -3.00 -16.01
C LYS A 303 7.45 -2.49 -14.95
N GLY A 304 7.66 -3.30 -13.94
CA GLY A 304 8.68 -3.00 -12.94
C GLY A 304 8.54 -3.82 -11.68
N GLY A 305 9.48 -3.62 -10.78
CA GLY A 305 9.52 -4.36 -9.54
C GLY A 305 10.71 -3.97 -8.69
N TYR A 306 10.94 -4.74 -7.64
CA TYR A 306 12.06 -4.55 -6.75
C TYR A 306 12.51 -5.87 -6.14
N VAL A 307 13.74 -5.86 -5.64
CA VAL A 307 14.29 -6.87 -4.75
C VAL A 307 14.92 -6.16 -3.55
N THR A 308 14.52 -6.53 -2.35
CA THR A 308 15.13 -6.11 -1.08
C THR A 308 15.74 -7.33 -0.40
N MET A 309 17.02 -7.28 -0.07
CA MET A 309 17.72 -8.27 0.75
C MET A 309 17.97 -7.67 2.12
N SER A 310 17.79 -8.46 3.19
CA SER A 310 17.96 -8.01 4.56
C SER A 310 18.55 -9.10 5.43
N TYR A 311 19.14 -8.71 6.56
CA TYR A 311 19.70 -9.65 7.54
C TYR A 311 19.31 -9.21 8.94
N LEU A 312 18.58 -10.04 9.68
CA LEU A 312 18.11 -9.77 11.03
C LEU A 312 19.17 -10.17 12.06
N ILE A 313 19.68 -9.19 12.80
CA ILE A 313 20.64 -9.37 13.88
C ILE A 313 19.98 -8.96 15.20
N LYS A 314 19.84 -9.90 16.13
CA LYS A 314 19.37 -9.64 17.50
C LYS A 314 20.54 -9.80 18.47
N LYS A 315 20.92 -8.74 19.18
CA LYS A 315 22.03 -8.75 20.14
C LYS A 315 21.76 -7.76 21.28
N ASN A 316 21.92 -8.21 22.53
CA ASN A 316 21.77 -7.38 23.73
C ASN A 316 20.42 -6.63 23.78
N ASN A 317 19.31 -7.31 23.46
CA ASN A 317 17.95 -6.77 23.37
C ASN A 317 17.78 -5.68 22.30
N GLN A 318 18.74 -5.50 21.43
CA GLN A 318 18.67 -4.60 20.28
C GLN A 318 18.50 -5.39 18.98
N THR A 319 17.87 -4.76 18.01
CA THR A 319 17.70 -5.32 16.67
C THR A 319 18.40 -4.43 15.66
N PHE A 320 19.16 -5.04 14.73
CA PHE A 320 19.75 -4.38 13.57
C PHE A 320 19.32 -5.13 12.31
N ILE A 321 18.91 -4.40 11.30
CA ILE A 321 18.53 -4.98 10.01
C ILE A 321 19.20 -4.18 8.89
N PRO A 322 20.47 -4.51 8.53
CA PRO A 322 21.07 -4.03 7.31
C PRO A 322 20.28 -4.53 6.10
N PHE A 323 20.16 -3.70 5.06
CA PHE A 323 19.44 -4.04 3.84
C PHE A 323 20.06 -3.41 2.60
N LEU A 324 19.80 -4.05 1.47
CA LEU A 324 20.06 -3.57 0.12
C LEU A 324 18.77 -3.68 -0.68
N ARG A 325 18.49 -2.70 -1.52
CA ARG A 325 17.35 -2.71 -2.41
C ARG A 325 17.74 -2.24 -3.80
N ALA A 326 17.25 -2.94 -4.82
CA ALA A 326 17.23 -2.47 -6.19
C ALA A 326 15.79 -2.39 -6.68
N GLN A 327 15.42 -1.32 -7.40
CA GLN A 327 14.11 -1.19 -8.03
C GLN A 327 14.23 -0.69 -9.47
N TYR A 328 13.27 -1.12 -10.27
CA TYR A 328 13.07 -0.71 -11.64
C TYR A 328 11.60 -0.43 -11.89
N TYR A 329 11.29 0.63 -12.63
CA TYR A 329 9.95 0.92 -13.13
C TYR A 329 10.03 1.59 -14.50
N ASP A 330 9.14 1.23 -15.42
CA ASP A 330 8.97 1.83 -16.74
C ASP A 330 7.47 1.88 -17.04
N GLY A 331 6.88 3.09 -17.14
CA GLY A 331 5.45 3.28 -17.34
C GLY A 331 4.88 4.54 -16.71
N GLY A 332 3.60 4.79 -16.93
CA GLY A 332 2.91 5.96 -16.44
C GLY A 332 2.60 5.93 -14.93
N LYS A 333 2.65 7.10 -14.30
CA LYS A 333 2.12 7.34 -12.97
C LYS A 333 0.82 8.15 -13.07
N LYS A 334 -0.27 7.45 -13.18
CA LYS A 334 -1.62 7.97 -13.45
C LYS A 334 -2.16 9.01 -12.46
N HIS A 335 -1.51 9.17 -11.29
CA HIS A 335 -1.90 10.10 -10.23
C HIS A 335 -1.03 11.37 -10.22
N GLU A 336 -0.19 11.55 -11.23
CA GLU A 336 0.65 12.72 -11.41
C GLU A 336 0.21 13.51 -12.65
N LEU A 337 0.69 14.74 -12.78
CA LEU A 337 0.38 15.62 -13.90
C LEU A 337 0.54 14.89 -15.24
N ASP A 338 -0.46 14.98 -16.13
CA ASP A 338 -0.52 14.34 -17.44
C ASP A 338 -0.36 12.81 -17.42
N ALA A 339 -0.62 12.14 -16.30
CA ALA A 339 -0.26 10.73 -16.11
C ALA A 339 1.22 10.47 -16.43
N ARG A 340 2.11 11.29 -15.91
CA ARG A 340 3.55 11.41 -16.17
C ARG A 340 4.24 10.09 -16.48
N SER A 341 5.02 10.06 -17.59
CA SER A 341 5.83 8.92 -17.98
C SER A 341 7.08 8.80 -17.12
N TYR A 342 7.37 7.62 -16.60
CA TYR A 342 8.53 7.34 -15.75
C TYR A 342 9.40 6.21 -16.27
N LYS A 343 10.72 6.38 -16.08
CA LYS A 343 11.69 5.29 -16.06
C LYS A 343 12.60 5.46 -14.85
N VAL A 344 12.53 4.50 -13.92
CA VAL A 344 13.23 4.55 -12.63
C VAL A 344 14.21 3.40 -12.53
N ASN A 345 15.45 3.71 -12.10
CA ASN A 345 16.46 2.74 -11.69
C ASN A 345 17.10 3.26 -10.41
N ASP A 346 16.70 2.73 -9.27
CA ASP A 346 17.23 3.12 -7.97
C ASP A 346 17.91 1.95 -7.29
N PHE A 347 18.99 2.27 -6.58
CA PHE A 347 19.64 1.38 -5.64
C PHE A 347 19.71 2.03 -4.27
N GLU A 348 19.29 1.32 -3.22
CA GLU A 348 19.27 1.80 -1.85
C GLU A 348 20.03 0.83 -0.95
N LEU A 349 20.87 1.37 -0.07
CA LEU A 349 21.45 0.62 1.03
C LEU A 349 21.12 1.32 2.34
N GLY A 350 20.94 0.55 3.41
CA GLY A 350 20.59 1.14 4.69
C GLY A 350 20.65 0.16 5.85
N VAL A 351 20.36 0.68 7.01
CA VAL A 351 20.27 -0.07 8.25
C VAL A 351 19.11 0.46 9.09
N GLU A 352 18.32 -0.46 9.60
CA GLU A 352 17.35 -0.20 10.67
C GLU A 352 17.96 -0.63 11.99
N TRP A 353 17.87 0.22 13.01
CA TRP A 353 18.31 -0.04 14.38
C TRP A 353 17.16 0.18 15.35
N GLN A 354 16.86 -0.82 16.14
CA GLN A 354 15.88 -0.78 17.21
C GLN A 354 16.60 -0.99 18.56
N PRO A 355 17.00 0.09 19.26
CA PRO A 355 17.62 -0.01 20.60
C PRO A 355 16.65 -0.55 21.65
N VAL A 356 15.36 -0.27 21.47
CA VAL A 356 14.25 -0.77 22.28
C VAL A 356 13.04 -1.03 21.36
N GLY A 357 12.10 -1.86 21.78
CA GLY A 357 10.97 -2.27 20.93
C GLY A 357 10.05 -1.14 20.42
N GLN A 358 10.01 -0.03 21.16
CA GLN A 358 9.17 1.13 20.81
C GLN A 358 9.85 2.14 19.89
N PHE A 359 11.17 2.10 19.77
CA PHE A 359 11.94 3.07 18.99
C PHE A 359 12.73 2.42 17.86
N GLU A 360 12.67 3.03 16.69
CA GLU A 360 13.36 2.61 15.48
C GLU A 360 14.07 3.80 14.83
N LEU A 361 15.32 3.61 14.45
CA LEU A 361 16.09 4.55 13.66
C LEU A 361 16.51 3.87 12.36
N VAL A 362 16.16 4.46 11.23
CA VAL A 362 16.56 3.98 9.90
C VAL A 362 17.47 5.03 9.25
N GLY A 363 18.65 4.60 8.82
CA GLY A 363 19.52 5.38 7.94
C GLY A 363 19.64 4.70 6.59
N SER A 364 19.43 5.42 5.50
CA SER A 364 19.61 4.88 4.15
C SER A 364 20.24 5.87 3.19
N TYR A 365 20.92 5.34 2.18
CA TYR A 365 21.52 6.09 1.09
C TYR A 365 21.03 5.54 -0.24
N ASN A 366 20.45 6.43 -1.06
CA ASN A 366 19.84 6.12 -2.34
C ASN A 366 20.70 6.65 -3.47
N PHE A 367 20.94 5.82 -4.47
CA PHE A 367 21.45 6.17 -5.78
C PHE A 367 20.29 6.10 -6.74
N SER A 368 19.92 7.20 -7.37
CA SER A 368 18.71 7.30 -8.18
C SER A 368 19.02 7.79 -9.59
N ARG A 369 18.36 7.15 -10.56
CA ARG A 369 18.33 7.56 -11.96
C ARG A 369 16.87 7.54 -12.40
N ARG A 370 16.32 8.73 -12.71
CA ARG A 370 14.91 8.89 -13.01
C ARG A 370 14.72 9.72 -14.27
N ARG A 371 14.04 9.17 -15.25
CA ARG A 371 13.36 9.95 -16.27
C ARG A 371 11.92 10.13 -15.82
N TYR A 372 11.40 11.34 -15.81
CA TYR A 372 9.99 11.63 -15.58
C TYR A 372 9.58 12.79 -16.50
N GLU A 373 8.64 12.49 -17.39
CA GLU A 373 8.28 13.35 -18.52
C GLU A 373 6.77 13.61 -18.52
N ASP A 374 6.41 14.87 -18.67
CA ASP A 374 5.07 15.39 -18.92
C ASP A 374 5.14 16.49 -19.98
N PHE A 375 4.05 17.17 -20.25
CA PHE A 375 3.99 18.23 -21.26
C PHE A 375 4.93 19.41 -20.95
N GLU A 376 5.08 19.76 -19.67
CA GLU A 376 5.95 20.87 -19.23
C GLU A 376 7.42 20.44 -19.14
N LEU A 377 7.69 19.16 -18.96
CA LEU A 377 9.02 18.58 -18.78
C LEU A 377 9.28 17.43 -19.78
N PRO A 378 9.33 17.69 -21.10
CA PRO A 378 9.33 16.63 -22.11
C PRO A 378 10.64 15.83 -22.20
N ASP A 379 11.77 16.33 -21.67
CA ASP A 379 13.09 15.71 -21.71
C ASP A 379 13.78 15.72 -20.33
N ASN A 380 13.04 15.33 -19.30
CA ASN A 380 13.51 15.44 -17.92
C ASN A 380 14.15 14.13 -17.43
N TYR A 381 15.48 14.09 -17.46
CA TYR A 381 16.29 13.00 -16.92
C TYR A 381 17.17 13.48 -15.79
N GLN A 382 17.01 12.90 -14.61
CA GLN A 382 17.70 13.29 -13.39
C GLN A 382 18.46 12.13 -12.77
N THR A 383 19.67 12.41 -12.32
CA THR A 383 20.49 11.47 -11.53
C THR A 383 20.92 12.13 -10.25
N GLY A 384 20.97 11.40 -9.16
CA GLY A 384 21.40 11.97 -7.90
C GLY A 384 21.46 10.97 -6.77
N ASN A 385 21.97 11.43 -5.64
CA ASN A 385 22.10 10.67 -4.41
C ASN A 385 21.36 11.37 -3.27
N LEU A 386 20.76 10.58 -2.41
CA LEU A 386 19.95 11.06 -1.30
C LEU A 386 20.27 10.29 -0.02
N LEU A 387 20.73 11.03 1.00
CA LEU A 387 20.85 10.52 2.37
C LEU A 387 19.51 10.72 3.09
N ARG A 388 19.04 9.68 3.76
CA ARG A 388 17.76 9.68 4.49
C ARG A 388 17.94 9.11 5.89
N ILE A 389 17.39 9.79 6.87
CA ILE A 389 17.38 9.35 8.27
C ILE A 389 15.94 9.47 8.79
N GLN A 390 15.40 8.42 9.38
CA GLN A 390 14.07 8.43 9.98
C GLN A 390 14.12 7.86 11.39
N ALA A 391 13.58 8.63 12.33
CA ALA A 391 13.25 8.15 13.67
C ALA A 391 11.75 7.80 13.74
N GLN A 392 11.42 6.66 14.34
CA GLN A 392 10.06 6.21 14.55
C GLN A 392 9.85 5.84 16.02
N LEU A 393 8.75 6.32 16.58
CA LEU A 393 8.24 5.92 17.89
C LEU A 393 6.92 5.15 17.68
N ASN A 394 6.84 3.95 18.25
CA ASN A 394 5.61 3.13 18.29
C ASN A 394 5.05 3.10 19.73
N PHE A 395 3.75 3.20 19.88
CA PHE A 395 3.04 3.19 21.18
C PHE A 395 1.65 2.55 21.09
#